data_2354ee027bc66f387fe06b5523fc400d
#
_entry.id   2354ee027bc66f387fe06b5523fc400d
#
_cell.length_a   1.000
_cell.length_b   1.000
_cell.length_c   1.000
_cell.angle_alpha   90.00
_cell.angle_beta   90.00
_cell.angle_gamma   90.00
#
_symmetry.space_group_name_H-M   'P 1'
#
loop_
_entity.id
_entity.type
_entity.pdbx_description
1 polymer ?
#
loop_
_entity_poly.entity_id
_entity_poly.type
_entity_poly.pdbx_seq_one_letter_code
_entity_poly.pdbx_strand_id
1 'polypeptide(L)'
;MHILSIKPEVILYVYMASCVAVLVFNVLYIFIDKYRGRRLEHQSLEMVDEITGQIQQMEAGVDVREEYFTGLIRRPKKLEKLRAFELSMEEIRRQMPAGRTEKYLEQMRRVFLELVPVYEKRDEIEQAYFASLVEKFGIDKGHTAYDGLMDFMIRMVVHKGVFVRENALRALYMIGNKEAVLAAWEKMEDNEICHSKKLLSDGLLKFTGDRGELARLLFEHRSRFDTRLVLPVMQFIRFLGEDFRKEFLELLSKETVDKEIRLEAVRYFRKYPYEPVRALLQRFLQYHEYLDWEYAAVAAQALESYPGPDTVDCLKEGLKAVNWYVRLNSAETLIMGLKIPKKDLFDVYN
;
A
#
# COMPACT_ATOMS: atom_id res chain seq x y z
N MET A 1 -47.29 -7.79 -41.12
CA MET A 1 -46.63 -7.60 -39.81
C MET A 1 -47.67 -7.11 -38.83
N HIS A 2 -48.35 -8.01 -38.06
CA HIS A 2 -49.31 -7.62 -37.05
C HIS A 2 -48.58 -7.04 -35.86
N ILE A 3 -48.63 -5.73 -35.70
CA ILE A 3 -48.19 -5.08 -34.47
C ILE A 3 -49.24 -5.46 -33.42
N LEU A 4 -48.91 -6.33 -32.48
CA LEU A 4 -49.72 -6.64 -31.33
C LEU A 4 -49.94 -5.34 -30.53
N SER A 5 -51.10 -4.73 -30.69
CA SER A 5 -51.54 -3.59 -29.89
C SER A 5 -51.80 -4.09 -28.47
N ILE A 6 -50.79 -4.02 -27.59
CA ILE A 6 -50.95 -4.33 -26.17
C ILE A 6 -51.84 -3.25 -25.56
N LYS A 7 -52.99 -3.64 -24.99
CA LYS A 7 -53.88 -2.70 -24.31
C LYS A 7 -53.17 -1.99 -23.16
N PRO A 8 -53.30 -0.67 -22.97
CA PRO A 8 -52.64 0.09 -21.90
C PRO A 8 -52.88 -0.47 -20.50
N GLU A 9 -54.06 -1.08 -20.28
CA GLU A 9 -54.39 -1.74 -19.01
C GLU A 9 -53.48 -2.92 -18.68
N VAL A 10 -53.08 -3.70 -19.68
CA VAL A 10 -52.16 -4.81 -19.50
C VAL A 10 -50.76 -4.32 -19.05
N ILE A 11 -50.28 -3.21 -19.64
CA ILE A 11 -49.04 -2.58 -19.28
C ILE A 11 -49.10 -2.11 -17.81
N LEU A 12 -50.22 -1.51 -17.41
CA LEU A 12 -50.42 -1.04 -16.03
C LEU A 12 -50.40 -2.21 -15.03
N TYR A 13 -51.11 -3.32 -15.35
CA TYR A 13 -51.10 -4.50 -14.48
C TYR A 13 -49.72 -5.15 -14.34
N VAL A 14 -48.96 -5.26 -15.45
CA VAL A 14 -47.60 -5.77 -15.43
C VAL A 14 -46.70 -4.87 -14.58
N TYR A 15 -46.83 -3.55 -14.71
CA TYR A 15 -46.06 -2.60 -13.90
C TYR A 15 -46.42 -2.71 -12.42
N MET A 16 -47.70 -2.76 -12.06
CA MET A 16 -48.13 -2.94 -10.67
C MET A 16 -47.63 -4.27 -10.08
N ALA A 17 -47.74 -5.37 -10.83
CA ALA A 17 -47.22 -6.67 -10.40
C ALA A 17 -45.69 -6.64 -10.16
N SER A 18 -44.97 -5.96 -11.05
CA SER A 18 -43.51 -5.78 -10.90
C SER A 18 -43.17 -4.96 -9.66
N CYS A 19 -43.87 -3.87 -9.38
CA CYS A 19 -43.69 -3.08 -8.18
C CYS A 19 -43.94 -3.90 -6.88
N VAL A 20 -45.04 -4.66 -6.87
CA VAL A 20 -45.38 -5.54 -5.75
C VAL A 20 -44.27 -6.63 -5.54
N ALA A 21 -43.81 -7.24 -6.64
CA ALA A 21 -42.76 -8.24 -6.60
C ALA A 21 -41.45 -7.68 -6.00
N VAL A 22 -41.04 -6.46 -6.42
CA VAL A 22 -39.89 -5.76 -5.89
C VAL A 22 -40.08 -5.44 -4.40
N LEU A 23 -41.24 -4.99 -3.97
CA LEU A 23 -41.50 -4.73 -2.55
C LEU A 23 -41.43 -6.02 -1.71
N VAL A 24 -42.07 -7.09 -2.18
CA VAL A 24 -41.99 -8.41 -1.50
C VAL A 24 -40.55 -8.90 -1.41
N PHE A 25 -39.79 -8.80 -2.51
CA PHE A 25 -38.37 -9.16 -2.52
C PHE A 25 -37.58 -8.35 -1.51
N ASN A 26 -37.75 -7.03 -1.45
CA ASN A 26 -37.03 -6.18 -0.50
C ASN A 26 -37.38 -6.54 0.96
N VAL A 27 -38.65 -6.78 1.26
CA VAL A 27 -39.08 -7.21 2.60
C VAL A 27 -38.45 -8.55 2.98
N LEU A 28 -38.53 -9.54 2.09
CA LEU A 28 -37.90 -10.86 2.31
C LEU A 28 -36.38 -10.73 2.48
N TYR A 29 -35.73 -9.89 1.67
CA TYR A 29 -34.30 -9.64 1.76
C TYR A 29 -33.91 -9.08 3.14
N ILE A 30 -34.65 -8.07 3.65
CA ILE A 30 -34.43 -7.50 4.99
C ILE A 30 -34.56 -8.57 6.09
N PHE A 31 -35.57 -9.44 6.00
CA PHE A 31 -35.74 -10.53 6.97
C PHE A 31 -34.61 -11.54 6.91
N ILE A 32 -34.19 -11.95 5.71
CA ILE A 32 -33.08 -12.89 5.52
C ILE A 32 -31.77 -12.28 6.03
N ASP A 33 -31.51 -11.03 5.70
CA ASP A 33 -30.30 -10.32 6.14
C ASP A 33 -30.24 -10.19 7.67
N LYS A 34 -31.34 -9.78 8.29
CA LYS A 34 -31.46 -9.71 9.76
C LYS A 34 -31.29 -11.07 10.43
N TYR A 35 -31.82 -12.13 9.84
CA TYR A 35 -31.65 -13.48 10.36
C TYR A 35 -30.20 -13.95 10.25
N ARG A 36 -29.55 -13.71 9.10
CA ARG A 36 -28.13 -13.99 8.88
C ARG A 36 -27.25 -13.20 9.85
N GLY A 37 -27.53 -11.91 10.04
CA GLY A 37 -26.81 -11.06 10.99
C GLY A 37 -26.86 -11.61 12.43
N ARG A 38 -28.06 -11.94 12.94
CA ARG A 38 -28.22 -12.53 14.28
C ARG A 38 -27.52 -13.87 14.42
N ARG A 39 -27.57 -14.72 13.40
CA ARG A 39 -26.86 -16.00 13.39
C ARG A 39 -25.36 -15.83 13.44
N LEU A 40 -24.83 -14.85 12.68
CA LEU A 40 -23.41 -14.52 12.67
C LEU A 40 -22.96 -13.99 14.04
N GLU A 41 -23.74 -13.10 14.64
CA GLU A 41 -23.51 -12.55 15.99
C GLU A 41 -23.46 -13.67 17.04
N HIS A 42 -24.44 -14.58 17.04
CA HIS A 42 -24.44 -15.72 17.97
C HIS A 42 -23.21 -16.61 17.77
N GLN A 43 -22.83 -16.90 16.52
CA GLN A 43 -21.65 -17.70 16.23
C GLN A 43 -20.35 -16.99 16.62
N SER A 44 -20.30 -15.67 16.54
CA SER A 44 -19.13 -14.91 16.98
C SER A 44 -19.01 -14.91 18.51
N LEU A 45 -20.11 -14.79 19.25
CA LEU A 45 -20.08 -14.86 20.71
C LEU A 45 -19.64 -16.24 21.23
N GLU A 46 -20.18 -17.33 20.67
CA GLU A 46 -19.70 -18.68 20.99
C GLU A 46 -18.18 -18.83 20.74
N MET A 47 -17.69 -18.25 19.64
CA MET A 47 -16.28 -18.33 19.28
C MET A 47 -15.42 -17.41 20.17
N VAL A 48 -15.94 -16.29 20.69
CA VAL A 48 -15.26 -15.44 21.69
C VAL A 48 -14.95 -16.25 22.94
N ASP A 49 -15.93 -16.96 23.49
CA ASP A 49 -15.75 -17.78 24.69
C ASP A 49 -14.74 -18.91 24.46
N GLU A 50 -14.83 -19.59 23.31
CA GLU A 50 -13.92 -20.68 22.92
C GLU A 50 -12.48 -20.17 22.80
N ILE A 51 -12.25 -19.08 22.07
CA ILE A 51 -10.91 -18.50 21.83
C ILE A 51 -10.34 -17.94 23.14
N THR A 52 -11.16 -17.23 23.92
CA THR A 52 -10.74 -16.67 25.21
C THR A 52 -10.28 -17.76 26.17
N GLY A 53 -11.03 -18.85 26.27
CA GLY A 53 -10.65 -20.01 27.07
C GLY A 53 -9.33 -20.63 26.58
N GLN A 54 -9.11 -20.69 25.27
CA GLN A 54 -7.88 -21.21 24.70
C GLN A 54 -6.68 -20.30 24.98
N ILE A 55 -6.83 -18.98 24.86
CA ILE A 55 -5.76 -18.00 25.21
C ILE A 55 -5.38 -18.15 26.69
N GLN A 56 -6.35 -18.29 27.59
CA GLN A 56 -6.09 -18.49 29.02
C GLN A 56 -5.33 -19.79 29.31
N GLN A 57 -5.67 -20.89 28.61
CA GLN A 57 -4.94 -22.15 28.71
C GLN A 57 -3.49 -22.02 28.24
N MET A 58 -3.26 -21.33 27.12
CA MET A 58 -1.90 -21.05 26.61
C MET A 58 -1.09 -20.21 27.60
N GLU A 59 -1.70 -19.23 28.26
CA GLU A 59 -1.05 -18.43 29.31
C GLU A 59 -0.69 -19.28 30.55
N ALA A 60 -1.49 -20.28 30.85
CA ALA A 60 -1.20 -21.25 31.91
C ALA A 60 -0.16 -22.30 31.51
N GLY A 61 0.43 -22.20 30.32
CA GLY A 61 1.45 -23.13 29.82
C GLY A 61 0.89 -24.45 29.28
N VAL A 62 -0.40 -24.51 29.02
CA VAL A 62 -1.04 -25.69 28.41
C VAL A 62 -1.00 -25.55 26.89
N ASP A 63 -0.38 -26.52 26.23
CA ASP A 63 -0.34 -26.55 24.77
C ASP A 63 -1.72 -26.73 24.16
N VAL A 64 -1.96 -26.07 23.04
CA VAL A 64 -3.21 -26.19 22.29
C VAL A 64 -3.35 -27.58 21.71
N ARG A 65 -4.47 -28.27 22.00
CA ARG A 65 -4.72 -29.61 21.50
C ARG A 65 -4.88 -29.64 20.00
N GLU A 66 -4.33 -30.65 19.33
CA GLU A 66 -4.44 -30.86 17.89
C GLU A 66 -5.91 -30.94 17.40
N GLU A 67 -6.80 -31.50 18.23
CA GLU A 67 -8.24 -31.56 17.95
C GLU A 67 -8.90 -30.18 17.80
N TYR A 68 -8.42 -29.20 18.57
CA TYR A 68 -8.88 -27.79 18.46
C TYR A 68 -8.56 -27.22 17.09
N PHE A 69 -7.33 -27.37 16.62
CA PHE A 69 -6.92 -26.90 15.30
C PHE A 69 -7.69 -27.61 14.19
N THR A 70 -7.89 -28.93 14.29
CA THR A 70 -8.69 -29.70 13.32
C THR A 70 -10.13 -29.19 13.26
N GLY A 71 -10.71 -28.84 14.40
CA GLY A 71 -12.02 -28.19 14.47
C GLY A 71 -12.04 -26.82 13.82
N LEU A 72 -11.02 -25.98 14.08
CA LEU A 72 -10.87 -24.66 13.48
C LEU A 72 -10.65 -24.74 11.96
N ILE A 73 -9.86 -25.67 11.43
CA ILE A 73 -9.65 -25.85 9.99
C ILE A 73 -10.97 -26.20 9.27
N ARG A 74 -11.84 -26.99 9.87
CA ARG A 74 -13.11 -27.39 9.25
C ARG A 74 -14.13 -26.25 9.17
N ARG A 75 -14.16 -25.36 10.16
CA ARG A 75 -15.16 -24.29 10.28
C ARG A 75 -14.97 -23.17 9.26
N PRO A 76 -13.78 -22.52 9.11
CA PRO A 76 -13.56 -21.38 8.22
C PRO A 76 -13.54 -21.70 6.72
N LYS A 77 -13.75 -22.97 6.34
CA LYS A 77 -14.00 -23.33 4.92
C LYS A 77 -15.23 -22.62 4.35
N LYS A 78 -16.13 -22.11 5.21
CA LYS A 78 -17.28 -21.29 4.82
C LYS A 78 -17.01 -19.84 5.21
N LEU A 79 -17.27 -18.90 4.31
CA LEU A 79 -17.08 -17.47 4.51
C LEU A 79 -17.76 -16.96 5.80
N GLU A 80 -18.98 -17.42 6.10
CA GLU A 80 -19.70 -17.01 7.32
C GLU A 80 -18.93 -17.34 8.61
N LYS A 81 -18.22 -18.47 8.64
CA LYS A 81 -17.41 -18.85 9.78
C LYS A 81 -16.10 -18.09 9.88
N LEU A 82 -15.51 -17.73 8.74
CA LEU A 82 -14.35 -16.85 8.70
C LEU A 82 -14.73 -15.44 9.18
N ARG A 83 -15.92 -14.95 8.81
CA ARG A 83 -16.47 -13.69 9.35
C ARG A 83 -16.75 -13.76 10.86
N ALA A 84 -17.28 -14.89 11.35
CA ALA A 84 -17.45 -15.10 12.78
C ALA A 84 -16.11 -15.04 13.53
N PHE A 85 -15.05 -15.65 12.98
CA PHE A 85 -13.70 -15.56 13.51
C PHE A 85 -13.20 -14.10 13.56
N GLU A 86 -13.40 -13.33 12.49
CA GLU A 86 -13.02 -11.92 12.45
C GLU A 86 -13.68 -11.13 13.58
N LEU A 87 -15.01 -11.22 13.70
CA LEU A 87 -15.77 -10.51 14.71
C LEU A 87 -15.36 -10.92 16.14
N SER A 88 -15.12 -12.22 16.33
CA SER A 88 -14.66 -12.75 17.62
C SER A 88 -13.29 -12.19 18.00
N MET A 89 -12.35 -12.19 17.07
CA MET A 89 -11.00 -11.65 17.32
C MET A 89 -11.01 -10.15 17.56
N GLU A 90 -11.87 -9.38 16.88
CA GLU A 90 -12.05 -7.95 17.14
C GLU A 90 -12.60 -7.71 18.54
N GLU A 91 -13.59 -8.50 18.98
CA GLU A 91 -14.15 -8.38 20.32
C GLU A 91 -13.11 -8.73 21.39
N ILE A 92 -12.38 -9.83 21.21
CA ILE A 92 -11.31 -10.25 22.13
C ILE A 92 -10.23 -9.17 22.25
N ARG A 93 -9.80 -8.57 21.11
CA ARG A 93 -8.82 -7.47 21.12
C ARG A 93 -9.32 -6.22 21.80
N ARG A 94 -10.64 -5.97 21.87
CA ARG A 94 -11.24 -4.88 22.64
C ARG A 94 -11.23 -5.15 24.15
N GLN A 95 -11.42 -6.41 24.53
CA GLN A 95 -11.54 -6.82 25.93
C GLN A 95 -10.20 -7.14 26.60
N MET A 96 -9.20 -7.55 25.83
CA MET A 96 -7.89 -7.97 26.32
C MET A 96 -6.81 -6.92 26.06
N PRO A 97 -5.81 -6.80 26.96
CA PRO A 97 -4.62 -5.99 26.71
C PRO A 97 -3.87 -6.42 25.43
N ALA A 98 -3.22 -5.44 24.78
CA ALA A 98 -2.38 -5.72 23.63
C ALA A 98 -1.29 -6.77 23.99
N GLY A 99 -1.00 -7.66 23.08
CA GLY A 99 0.01 -8.71 23.23
C GLY A 99 -0.53 -10.08 23.69
N ARG A 100 -1.69 -10.14 24.38
CA ARG A 100 -2.23 -11.44 24.85
C ARG A 100 -2.74 -12.33 23.72
N THR A 101 -3.19 -11.73 22.61
CA THR A 101 -3.70 -12.47 21.45
C THR A 101 -2.59 -12.94 20.50
N GLU A 102 -1.37 -12.43 20.64
CA GLU A 102 -0.28 -12.64 19.65
C GLU A 102 0.11 -14.12 19.56
N LYS A 103 0.36 -14.78 20.69
CA LYS A 103 0.69 -16.21 20.70
C LYS A 103 -0.39 -17.07 20.07
N TYR A 104 -1.67 -16.73 20.29
CA TYR A 104 -2.79 -17.43 19.69
C TYR A 104 -2.79 -17.24 18.17
N LEU A 105 -2.56 -16.00 17.69
CA LEU A 105 -2.51 -15.68 16.27
C LEU A 105 -1.32 -16.35 15.55
N GLU A 106 -0.18 -16.49 16.23
CA GLU A 106 0.96 -17.27 15.72
C GLU A 106 0.56 -18.73 15.46
N GLN A 107 -0.21 -19.34 16.35
CA GLN A 107 -0.72 -20.71 16.16
C GLN A 107 -1.75 -20.78 15.02
N MET A 108 -2.50 -19.70 14.77
CA MET A 108 -3.47 -19.64 13.67
C MET A 108 -2.83 -19.72 12.28
N ARG A 109 -1.52 -19.47 12.15
CA ARG A 109 -0.77 -19.70 10.91
C ARG A 109 -1.04 -21.10 10.31
N ARG A 110 -1.02 -22.15 11.12
CA ARG A 110 -1.31 -23.52 10.66
C ARG A 110 -2.69 -23.63 10.02
N VAL A 111 -3.69 -23.01 10.66
CA VAL A 111 -5.07 -23.00 10.15
C VAL A 111 -5.15 -22.28 8.81
N PHE A 112 -4.50 -21.11 8.69
CA PHE A 112 -4.50 -20.34 7.44
C PHE A 112 -3.76 -21.06 6.31
N LEU A 113 -2.64 -21.74 6.59
CA LEU A 113 -1.95 -22.57 5.60
C LEU A 113 -2.84 -23.70 5.05
N GLU A 114 -3.56 -24.40 5.92
CA GLU A 114 -4.51 -25.46 5.53
C GLU A 114 -5.74 -24.93 4.77
N LEU A 115 -6.06 -23.64 4.94
CA LEU A 115 -7.15 -22.98 4.22
C LEU A 115 -6.75 -22.48 2.82
N VAL A 116 -5.46 -22.31 2.54
CA VAL A 116 -4.97 -21.84 1.21
C VAL A 116 -5.59 -22.63 0.07
N PRO A 117 -5.55 -23.99 0.01
CA PRO A 117 -6.11 -24.74 -1.11
C PRO A 117 -7.63 -24.58 -1.27
N VAL A 118 -8.31 -24.19 -0.19
CA VAL A 118 -9.76 -23.93 -0.21
C VAL A 118 -10.06 -22.59 -0.82
N TYR A 119 -9.36 -21.52 -0.34
CA TYR A 119 -9.60 -20.14 -0.80
C TYR A 119 -9.03 -19.86 -2.20
N GLU A 120 -8.01 -20.60 -2.63
CA GLU A 120 -7.52 -20.55 -4.00
C GLU A 120 -8.59 -20.89 -5.05
N LYS A 121 -9.58 -21.74 -4.68
CA LYS A 121 -10.69 -22.15 -5.54
C LYS A 121 -11.96 -21.31 -5.37
N ARG A 122 -11.92 -20.30 -4.49
CA ARG A 122 -13.07 -19.45 -4.19
C ARG A 122 -13.16 -18.27 -5.15
N ASP A 123 -14.27 -17.55 -5.08
CA ASP A 123 -14.46 -16.33 -5.86
C ASP A 123 -13.54 -15.20 -5.37
N GLU A 124 -13.48 -14.15 -6.18
CA GLU A 124 -12.64 -12.98 -5.97
C GLU A 124 -12.90 -12.28 -4.63
N ILE A 125 -14.15 -12.21 -4.18
CA ILE A 125 -14.53 -11.54 -2.93
C ILE A 125 -14.01 -12.34 -1.73
N GLU A 126 -14.16 -13.66 -1.76
CA GLU A 126 -13.69 -14.54 -0.71
C GLU A 126 -12.15 -14.59 -0.64
N GLN A 127 -11.48 -14.57 -1.80
CA GLN A 127 -10.01 -14.48 -1.88
C GLN A 127 -9.49 -13.16 -1.31
N ALA A 128 -10.07 -12.04 -1.72
CA ALA A 128 -9.72 -10.72 -1.19
C ALA A 128 -9.93 -10.63 0.32
N TYR A 129 -11.02 -11.20 0.81
CA TYR A 129 -11.35 -11.23 2.22
C TYR A 129 -10.36 -12.08 3.03
N PHE A 130 -10.01 -13.27 2.52
CA PHE A 130 -9.01 -14.14 3.15
C PHE A 130 -7.65 -13.41 3.29
N ALA A 131 -7.17 -12.77 2.22
CA ALA A 131 -5.95 -11.99 2.25
C ALA A 131 -6.01 -10.81 3.24
N SER A 132 -7.16 -10.13 3.33
CA SER A 132 -7.35 -9.02 4.27
C SER A 132 -7.27 -9.45 5.74
N LEU A 133 -7.66 -10.68 6.07
CA LEU A 133 -7.56 -11.20 7.43
C LEU A 133 -6.12 -11.51 7.82
N VAL A 134 -5.29 -11.96 6.87
CA VAL A 134 -3.85 -12.15 7.10
C VAL A 134 -3.20 -10.81 7.48
N GLU A 135 -3.50 -9.72 6.75
CA GLU A 135 -3.05 -8.38 7.11
C GLU A 135 -3.58 -7.95 8.49
N LYS A 136 -4.91 -8.01 8.67
CA LYS A 136 -5.61 -7.46 9.82
C LYS A 136 -5.17 -8.04 11.14
N PHE A 137 -4.94 -9.34 11.17
CA PHE A 137 -4.56 -10.06 12.38
C PHE A 137 -3.06 -10.31 12.49
N GLY A 138 -2.27 -9.98 11.47
CA GLY A 138 -0.85 -10.24 11.45
C GLY A 138 -0.53 -11.74 11.46
N ILE A 139 -1.38 -12.51 10.76
CA ILE A 139 -1.13 -13.95 10.61
C ILE A 139 0.21 -14.12 9.89
N ASP A 140 1.06 -14.98 10.44
CA ASP A 140 2.41 -15.26 9.92
C ASP A 140 3.42 -14.10 10.06
N LYS A 141 3.11 -13.10 10.88
CA LYS A 141 4.00 -11.95 11.11
C LYS A 141 5.36 -12.38 11.66
N GLY A 142 6.43 -11.90 10.99
CA GLY A 142 7.80 -12.19 11.39
C GLY A 142 8.29 -13.58 10.99
N HIS A 143 7.50 -14.34 10.24
CA HIS A 143 7.93 -15.63 9.72
C HIS A 143 8.93 -15.45 8.58
N THR A 144 10.13 -16.02 8.74
CA THR A 144 11.25 -15.85 7.80
C THR A 144 11.31 -16.94 6.72
N ALA A 145 10.80 -18.16 7.04
CA ALA A 145 10.81 -19.24 6.08
C ALA A 145 9.68 -19.06 5.04
N TYR A 146 10.02 -19.18 3.76
CA TYR A 146 9.05 -19.13 2.68
C TYR A 146 8.06 -20.31 2.77
N ASP A 147 6.79 -20.05 2.62
CA ASP A 147 5.75 -21.07 2.76
C ASP A 147 4.57 -20.90 1.78
N GLY A 148 3.60 -21.84 1.88
CA GLY A 148 2.43 -21.85 0.99
C GLY A 148 1.49 -20.66 1.17
N LEU A 149 1.48 -19.97 2.32
CA LEU A 149 0.67 -18.76 2.51
C LEU A 149 1.29 -17.56 1.77
N MET A 150 2.62 -17.39 1.87
CA MET A 150 3.36 -16.37 1.11
C MET A 150 3.22 -16.62 -0.39
N ASP A 151 3.38 -17.88 -0.83
CA ASP A 151 3.24 -18.26 -2.23
C ASP A 151 1.83 -17.98 -2.78
N PHE A 152 0.79 -18.25 -1.98
CA PHE A 152 -0.57 -17.87 -2.33
C PHE A 152 -0.71 -16.35 -2.48
N MET A 153 -0.21 -15.54 -1.55
CA MET A 153 -0.26 -14.08 -1.64
C MET A 153 0.50 -13.55 -2.87
N ILE A 154 1.67 -14.12 -3.17
CA ILE A 154 2.45 -13.76 -4.38
C ILE A 154 1.68 -14.09 -5.65
N ARG A 155 0.94 -15.20 -5.71
CA ARG A 155 0.07 -15.48 -6.87
C ARG A 155 -1.07 -14.48 -6.98
N MET A 156 -1.62 -14.02 -5.85
CA MET A 156 -2.75 -13.10 -5.82
C MET A 156 -2.38 -11.66 -6.21
N VAL A 157 -1.12 -11.21 -6.14
CA VAL A 157 -0.73 -9.84 -6.53
C VAL A 157 -0.92 -9.53 -8.01
N VAL A 158 -1.11 -10.55 -8.84
CA VAL A 158 -1.40 -10.40 -10.28
C VAL A 158 -2.84 -10.82 -10.64
N HIS A 159 -3.70 -11.03 -9.64
CA HIS A 159 -5.09 -11.39 -9.86
C HIS A 159 -5.83 -10.27 -10.62
N LYS A 160 -6.85 -10.64 -11.42
CA LYS A 160 -7.66 -9.67 -12.18
C LYS A 160 -8.37 -8.63 -11.30
N GLY A 161 -8.81 -9.02 -10.09
CA GLY A 161 -9.50 -8.17 -9.13
C GLY A 161 -8.54 -7.27 -8.35
N VAL A 162 -8.79 -5.96 -8.39
CA VAL A 162 -7.93 -4.95 -7.72
C VAL A 162 -7.85 -5.19 -6.22
N PHE A 163 -8.98 -5.45 -5.55
CA PHE A 163 -9.01 -5.69 -4.10
C PHE A 163 -8.23 -6.94 -3.68
N VAL A 164 -8.22 -7.99 -4.52
CA VAL A 164 -7.41 -9.19 -4.27
C VAL A 164 -5.93 -8.84 -4.27
N ARG A 165 -5.48 -8.11 -5.31
CA ARG A 165 -4.08 -7.69 -5.44
C ARG A 165 -3.62 -6.81 -4.27
N GLU A 166 -4.43 -5.81 -3.93
CA GLU A 166 -4.09 -4.88 -2.85
C GLU A 166 -4.02 -5.56 -1.48
N ASN A 167 -5.00 -6.42 -1.16
CA ASN A 167 -5.01 -7.14 0.10
C ASN A 167 -3.87 -8.15 0.19
N ALA A 168 -3.53 -8.82 -0.92
CA ALA A 168 -2.38 -9.72 -0.98
C ALA A 168 -1.04 -8.99 -0.74
N LEU A 169 -0.84 -7.83 -1.36
CA LEU A 169 0.33 -6.99 -1.10
C LEU A 169 0.41 -6.54 0.36
N ARG A 170 -0.71 -6.08 0.94
CA ARG A 170 -0.76 -5.68 2.34
C ARG A 170 -0.46 -6.84 3.29
N ALA A 171 -0.96 -8.04 2.97
CA ALA A 171 -0.64 -9.26 3.71
C ALA A 171 0.86 -9.55 3.68
N LEU A 172 1.52 -9.47 2.51
CA LEU A 172 2.97 -9.67 2.38
C LEU A 172 3.77 -8.63 3.19
N TYR A 173 3.36 -7.36 3.18
CA TYR A 173 4.00 -6.33 4.00
C TYR A 173 3.82 -6.60 5.51
N MET A 174 2.67 -7.13 5.91
CA MET A 174 2.41 -7.49 7.31
C MET A 174 3.18 -8.74 7.74
N ILE A 175 3.34 -9.74 6.88
CA ILE A 175 4.17 -10.93 7.13
C ILE A 175 5.61 -10.50 7.39
N GLY A 176 6.12 -9.53 6.63
CA GLY A 176 7.43 -8.94 6.88
C GLY A 176 8.61 -9.75 6.31
N ASN A 177 8.36 -10.63 5.33
CA ASN A 177 9.41 -11.35 4.60
C ASN A 177 9.82 -10.54 3.36
N LYS A 178 11.07 -10.05 3.32
CA LYS A 178 11.56 -9.19 2.24
C LYS A 178 11.70 -9.91 0.90
N GLU A 179 12.06 -11.19 0.92
CA GLU A 179 12.20 -12.04 -0.26
C GLU A 179 10.82 -12.29 -0.91
N ALA A 180 9.79 -12.51 -0.09
CA ALA A 180 8.41 -12.64 -0.58
C ALA A 180 7.88 -11.33 -1.19
N VAL A 181 8.24 -10.18 -0.62
CA VAL A 181 7.91 -8.88 -1.21
C VAL A 181 8.63 -8.68 -2.53
N LEU A 182 9.94 -8.99 -2.61
CA LEU A 182 10.67 -8.92 -3.88
C LEU A 182 10.03 -9.81 -4.95
N ALA A 183 9.73 -11.07 -4.63
CA ALA A 183 9.08 -12.00 -5.56
C ALA A 183 7.71 -11.49 -6.04
N ALA A 184 6.94 -10.83 -5.16
CA ALA A 184 5.68 -10.20 -5.53
C ALA A 184 5.89 -9.03 -6.50
N TRP A 185 6.92 -8.20 -6.30
CA TRP A 185 7.26 -7.08 -7.18
C TRP A 185 7.75 -7.56 -8.54
N GLU A 186 8.63 -8.57 -8.59
CA GLU A 186 9.05 -9.21 -9.83
C GLU A 186 7.86 -9.79 -10.60
N LYS A 187 6.93 -10.44 -9.89
CA LYS A 187 5.73 -10.99 -10.50
C LYS A 187 4.79 -9.91 -11.04
N MET A 188 4.67 -8.75 -10.36
CA MET A 188 3.91 -7.61 -10.89
C MET A 188 4.55 -7.05 -12.17
N GLU A 189 5.88 -6.92 -12.22
CA GLU A 189 6.61 -6.49 -13.41
C GLU A 189 6.38 -7.45 -14.58
N ASP A 190 6.60 -8.76 -14.37
CA ASP A 190 6.46 -9.80 -15.40
C ASP A 190 5.02 -9.88 -15.99
N ASN A 191 4.02 -9.41 -15.27
CA ASN A 191 2.61 -9.38 -15.70
C ASN A 191 2.11 -7.97 -16.04
N GLU A 192 2.98 -6.96 -16.08
CA GLU A 192 2.65 -5.57 -16.39
C GLU A 192 1.56 -4.98 -15.44
N ILE A 193 1.48 -5.49 -14.22
CA ILE A 193 0.50 -5.04 -13.23
C ILE A 193 0.97 -3.73 -12.59
N CYS A 194 0.13 -2.70 -12.71
CA CYS A 194 0.36 -1.41 -12.08
C CYS A 194 -0.61 -1.14 -10.94
N HIS A 195 -0.04 -0.63 -9.86
CA HIS A 195 -0.76 0.05 -8.80
C HIS A 195 -0.37 1.53 -8.77
N SER A 196 -1.16 2.36 -8.08
CA SER A 196 -0.76 3.75 -7.91
C SER A 196 0.56 3.84 -7.12
N LYS A 197 1.45 4.75 -7.53
CA LYS A 197 2.74 5.01 -6.87
C LYS A 197 2.56 5.21 -5.35
N LYS A 198 1.54 5.97 -4.96
CA LYS A 198 1.24 6.22 -3.55
C LYS A 198 0.87 4.95 -2.78
N LEU A 199 0.02 4.09 -3.36
CA LEU A 199 -0.37 2.83 -2.73
C LEU A 199 0.85 1.94 -2.47
N LEU A 200 1.77 1.85 -3.43
CA LEU A 200 2.98 1.06 -3.30
C LEU A 200 3.93 1.64 -2.25
N SER A 201 4.23 2.94 -2.31
CA SER A 201 5.14 3.58 -1.35
C SER A 201 4.60 3.59 0.08
N ASP A 202 3.30 3.89 0.28
CA ASP A 202 2.66 3.85 1.59
C ASP A 202 2.57 2.42 2.13
N GLY A 203 2.40 1.43 1.24
CA GLY A 203 2.42 0.02 1.59
C GLY A 203 3.78 -0.43 2.10
N LEU A 204 4.86 -0.09 1.39
CA LEU A 204 6.24 -0.39 1.82
C LEU A 204 6.54 0.19 3.20
N LEU A 205 6.03 1.40 3.52
CA LEU A 205 6.19 1.99 4.86
C LEU A 205 5.50 1.21 5.96
N LYS A 206 4.52 0.35 5.63
CA LYS A 206 3.85 -0.55 6.59
C LYS A 206 4.55 -1.90 6.74
N PHE A 207 5.62 -2.16 5.99
CA PHE A 207 6.39 -3.39 6.11
C PHE A 207 6.85 -3.61 7.54
N THR A 208 6.61 -4.80 8.08
CA THR A 208 6.86 -5.12 9.49
C THR A 208 8.22 -5.74 9.76
N GLY A 209 8.93 -6.20 8.72
CA GLY A 209 10.31 -6.66 8.80
C GLY A 209 11.32 -5.52 8.80
N ASP A 210 12.59 -5.83 8.54
CA ASP A 210 13.63 -4.80 8.41
C ASP A 210 13.44 -3.97 7.14
N ARG A 211 13.02 -2.72 7.33
CA ARG A 211 12.73 -1.78 6.24
C ARG A 211 13.98 -1.34 5.48
N GLY A 212 15.10 -1.23 6.18
CA GLY A 212 16.38 -0.87 5.57
C GLY A 212 16.87 -1.98 4.64
N GLU A 213 16.82 -3.23 5.10
CA GLU A 213 17.15 -4.38 4.26
C GLU A 213 16.21 -4.52 3.06
N LEU A 214 14.90 -4.31 3.24
CA LEU A 214 13.94 -4.31 2.13
C LEU A 214 14.25 -3.21 1.11
N ALA A 215 14.57 -1.99 1.59
CA ALA A 215 14.90 -0.87 0.74
C ALA A 215 16.14 -1.17 -0.13
N ARG A 216 17.19 -1.74 0.48
CA ARG A 216 18.41 -2.16 -0.24
C ARG A 216 18.10 -3.24 -1.26
N LEU A 217 17.39 -4.29 -0.87
CA LEU A 217 17.02 -5.41 -1.73
C LEU A 217 16.24 -4.94 -2.97
N LEU A 218 15.19 -4.15 -2.79
CA LEU A 218 14.38 -3.63 -3.91
C LEU A 218 15.18 -2.65 -4.79
N PHE A 219 16.05 -1.84 -4.20
CA PHE A 219 16.89 -0.91 -4.96
C PHE A 219 17.97 -1.63 -5.78
N GLU A 220 18.58 -2.68 -5.25
CA GLU A 220 19.54 -3.52 -5.97
C GLU A 220 18.91 -4.19 -7.20
N HIS A 221 17.65 -4.60 -7.08
CA HIS A 221 16.90 -5.22 -8.19
C HIS A 221 16.20 -4.22 -9.12
N ARG A 222 16.36 -2.90 -8.91
CA ARG A 222 15.67 -1.84 -9.67
C ARG A 222 15.83 -1.92 -11.19
N SER A 223 16.94 -2.47 -11.67
CA SER A 223 17.18 -2.62 -13.12
C SER A 223 16.24 -3.60 -13.82
N ARG A 224 15.52 -4.44 -13.03
CA ARG A 224 14.50 -5.36 -13.51
C ARG A 224 13.11 -4.72 -13.59
N PHE A 225 12.94 -3.55 -13.00
CA PHE A 225 11.65 -2.88 -12.84
C PHE A 225 11.53 -1.68 -13.77
N ASP A 226 10.33 -1.46 -14.29
CA ASP A 226 10.03 -0.23 -14.99
C ASP A 226 9.95 0.97 -14.01
N THR A 227 9.93 2.18 -14.56
CA THR A 227 9.86 3.43 -13.78
C THR A 227 8.68 3.44 -12.79
N ARG A 228 7.54 2.80 -13.12
CA ARG A 228 6.34 2.77 -12.28
C ARG A 228 6.56 2.00 -10.97
N LEU A 229 7.43 1.01 -10.96
CA LEU A 229 7.81 0.26 -9.76
C LEU A 229 9.06 0.84 -9.08
N VAL A 230 10.01 1.43 -9.81
CA VAL A 230 11.20 2.06 -9.24
C VAL A 230 10.85 3.30 -8.41
N LEU A 231 9.96 4.16 -8.88
CA LEU A 231 9.59 5.40 -8.18
C LEU A 231 9.01 5.18 -6.78
N PRO A 232 8.08 4.24 -6.52
CA PRO A 232 7.64 3.93 -5.17
C PRO A 232 8.76 3.48 -4.23
N VAL A 233 9.74 2.70 -4.74
CA VAL A 233 10.92 2.29 -3.96
C VAL A 233 11.77 3.49 -3.56
N MET A 234 12.05 4.40 -4.50
CA MET A 234 12.81 5.63 -4.20
C MET A 234 12.07 6.53 -3.21
N GLN A 235 10.75 6.64 -3.32
CA GLN A 235 9.94 7.37 -2.33
C GLN A 235 10.00 6.72 -0.96
N PHE A 236 9.89 5.39 -0.90
CA PHE A 236 10.02 4.64 0.34
C PHE A 236 11.38 4.91 1.01
N ILE A 237 12.48 4.84 0.26
CA ILE A 237 13.84 5.15 0.75
C ILE A 237 13.89 6.59 1.29
N ARG A 238 13.33 7.56 0.57
CA ARG A 238 13.30 8.96 0.99
C ARG A 238 12.49 9.18 2.27
N PHE A 239 11.40 8.44 2.48
CA PHE A 239 10.62 8.53 3.72
C PHE A 239 11.28 7.81 4.88
N LEU A 240 11.94 6.69 4.62
CA LEU A 240 12.61 5.88 5.62
C LEU A 240 13.83 6.59 6.25
N GLY A 241 14.58 7.33 5.45
CA GLY A 241 15.76 8.05 5.91
C GLY A 241 17.06 7.24 5.82
N GLU A 242 17.05 6.16 5.07
CA GLU A 242 18.25 5.37 4.80
C GLU A 242 19.25 6.13 3.91
N ASP A 243 20.55 5.87 4.13
CA ASP A 243 21.59 6.53 3.36
C ASP A 243 21.83 5.85 2.00
N PHE A 244 21.30 6.52 0.96
CA PHE A 244 21.47 6.16 -0.45
C PHE A 244 22.08 7.32 -1.26
N ARG A 245 22.82 8.22 -0.60
CA ARG A 245 23.33 9.44 -1.25
C ARG A 245 24.26 9.14 -2.43
N LYS A 246 25.09 8.14 -2.34
CA LYS A 246 26.02 7.76 -3.42
C LYS A 246 25.26 7.16 -4.60
N GLU A 247 24.35 6.24 -4.33
CA GLU A 247 23.55 5.55 -5.32
C GLU A 247 22.62 6.51 -6.07
N PHE A 248 22.02 7.46 -5.35
CA PHE A 248 21.14 8.46 -5.97
C PHE A 248 21.93 9.52 -6.76
N LEU A 249 23.16 9.87 -6.34
CA LEU A 249 24.04 10.70 -7.14
C LEU A 249 24.42 10.00 -8.45
N GLU A 250 24.71 8.71 -8.42
CA GLU A 250 24.99 7.94 -9.63
C GLU A 250 23.79 7.94 -10.60
N LEU A 251 22.56 7.72 -10.09
CA LEU A 251 21.33 7.79 -10.91
C LEU A 251 21.12 9.19 -11.49
N LEU A 252 21.31 10.23 -10.70
CA LEU A 252 21.12 11.62 -11.11
C LEU A 252 22.12 12.05 -12.17
N SER A 253 23.35 11.53 -12.13
CA SER A 253 24.44 11.91 -13.03
C SER A 253 24.34 11.24 -14.41
N LYS A 254 23.57 10.14 -14.54
CA LYS A 254 23.41 9.41 -15.80
C LYS A 254 22.24 9.95 -16.63
N GLU A 255 22.51 10.51 -17.78
CA GLU A 255 21.47 11.06 -18.68
C GLU A 255 20.55 9.98 -19.28
N THR A 256 21.02 8.73 -19.32
CA THR A 256 20.23 7.58 -19.81
C THR A 256 19.16 7.10 -18.81
N VAL A 257 19.21 7.57 -17.56
CA VAL A 257 18.21 7.23 -16.54
C VAL A 257 16.94 8.04 -16.78
N ASP A 258 15.80 7.39 -16.62
CA ASP A 258 14.49 8.02 -16.76
C ASP A 258 14.37 9.32 -15.98
N LYS A 259 13.73 10.32 -16.59
CA LYS A 259 13.55 11.66 -16.04
C LYS A 259 12.91 11.65 -14.65
N GLU A 260 11.84 10.90 -14.46
CA GLU A 260 11.13 10.87 -13.18
C GLU A 260 11.99 10.26 -12.06
N ILE A 261 12.80 9.25 -12.38
CA ILE A 261 13.78 8.68 -11.44
C ILE A 261 14.80 9.73 -11.02
N ARG A 262 15.34 10.47 -11.98
CA ARG A 262 16.31 11.56 -11.70
C ARG A 262 15.67 12.69 -10.89
N LEU A 263 14.43 13.07 -11.17
CA LEU A 263 13.69 14.06 -10.39
C LEU A 263 13.43 13.59 -8.95
N GLU A 264 13.14 12.31 -8.74
CA GLU A 264 12.97 11.75 -7.40
C GLU A 264 14.30 11.75 -6.62
N ALA A 265 15.43 11.54 -7.31
CA ALA A 265 16.76 11.66 -6.71
C ALA A 265 17.03 13.11 -6.25
N VAL A 266 16.66 14.14 -7.03
CA VAL A 266 16.75 15.54 -6.59
C VAL A 266 15.91 15.79 -5.33
N ARG A 267 14.67 15.26 -5.27
CA ARG A 267 13.79 15.38 -4.09
C ARG A 267 14.38 14.68 -2.85
N TYR A 268 15.12 13.58 -3.03
CA TYR A 268 15.86 12.95 -1.96
C TYR A 268 16.94 13.87 -1.40
N PHE A 269 17.74 14.52 -2.26
CA PHE A 269 18.82 15.43 -1.86
C PHE A 269 18.35 16.72 -1.21
N ARG A 270 17.10 17.13 -1.40
CA ARG A 270 16.50 18.20 -0.60
C ARG A 270 16.38 17.81 0.87
N LYS A 271 16.04 16.55 1.15
CA LYS A 271 15.84 16.04 2.51
C LYS A 271 17.14 15.57 3.16
N TYR A 272 18.05 15.01 2.38
CA TYR A 272 19.33 14.46 2.82
C TYR A 272 20.48 15.11 2.04
N PRO A 273 20.93 16.28 2.51
CA PRO A 273 21.97 17.03 1.81
C PRO A 273 23.25 16.22 1.63
N TYR A 274 23.88 16.37 0.46
CA TYR A 274 25.13 15.74 0.09
C TYR A 274 25.94 16.69 -0.78
N GLU A 275 27.03 17.23 -0.24
CA GLU A 275 27.78 18.32 -0.87
C GLU A 275 28.18 18.06 -2.33
N PRO A 276 28.59 16.84 -2.74
CA PRO A 276 28.91 16.56 -4.14
C PRO A 276 27.79 16.81 -5.15
N VAL A 277 26.53 16.89 -4.69
CA VAL A 277 25.36 17.14 -5.57
C VAL A 277 25.17 18.63 -5.83
N ARG A 278 25.65 19.54 -4.97
CA ARG A 278 25.41 20.99 -5.06
C ARG A 278 25.65 21.53 -6.47
N ALA A 279 26.84 21.29 -7.02
CA ALA A 279 27.20 21.78 -8.34
C ALA A 279 26.27 21.30 -9.46
N LEU A 280 25.79 20.05 -9.34
CA LEU A 280 24.83 19.49 -10.30
C LEU A 280 23.46 20.14 -10.19
N LEU A 281 22.97 20.42 -8.96
CA LEU A 281 21.71 21.14 -8.74
C LEU A 281 21.77 22.57 -9.26
N GLN A 282 22.89 23.28 -8.99
CA GLN A 282 23.14 24.64 -9.55
C GLN A 282 23.14 24.60 -11.06
N ARG A 283 23.81 23.60 -11.66
CA ARG A 283 23.85 23.43 -13.11
C ARG A 283 22.43 23.19 -13.70
N PHE A 284 21.59 22.43 -13.09
CA PHE A 284 20.19 22.22 -13.53
C PHE A 284 19.43 23.55 -13.56
N LEU A 285 19.65 24.42 -12.59
CA LEU A 285 19.01 25.73 -12.54
C LEU A 285 19.61 26.72 -13.54
N GLN A 286 20.93 26.75 -13.70
CA GLN A 286 21.62 27.65 -14.65
C GLN A 286 21.26 27.35 -16.11
N TYR A 287 21.08 26.06 -16.45
CA TYR A 287 20.78 25.63 -17.82
C TYR A 287 19.29 25.39 -18.05
N HIS A 288 18.41 26.07 -17.30
CA HIS A 288 16.94 25.87 -17.35
C HIS A 288 16.34 26.12 -18.76
N GLU A 289 17.01 26.86 -19.67
CA GLU A 289 16.54 27.09 -21.03
C GLU A 289 16.82 25.90 -21.97
N TYR A 290 17.80 25.05 -21.65
CA TYR A 290 18.29 23.95 -22.47
C TYR A 290 17.87 22.56 -21.90
N LEU A 291 17.34 22.54 -20.70
CA LEU A 291 16.87 21.32 -20.02
C LEU A 291 15.36 21.36 -19.84
N ASP A 292 14.78 20.22 -19.57
CA ASP A 292 13.40 20.16 -19.11
C ASP A 292 13.25 21.00 -17.84
N TRP A 293 12.33 21.95 -17.87
CA TRP A 293 12.12 22.93 -16.80
C TRP A 293 11.88 22.29 -15.41
N GLU A 294 11.37 21.06 -15.36
CA GLU A 294 11.12 20.33 -14.11
C GLU A 294 12.42 20.10 -13.34
N TYR A 295 13.56 19.84 -14.01
CA TYR A 295 14.85 19.73 -13.33
C TYR A 295 15.22 21.03 -12.63
N ALA A 296 15.08 22.15 -13.31
CA ALA A 296 15.37 23.46 -12.74
C ALA A 296 14.42 23.80 -11.58
N ALA A 297 13.12 23.50 -11.74
CA ALA A 297 12.12 23.76 -10.71
C ALA A 297 12.36 22.94 -9.42
N VAL A 298 12.70 21.65 -9.55
CA VAL A 298 12.96 20.78 -8.37
C VAL A 298 14.34 21.07 -7.78
N ALA A 299 15.35 21.40 -8.61
CA ALA A 299 16.66 21.82 -8.15
C ALA A 299 16.61 23.12 -7.36
N ALA A 300 15.82 24.11 -7.80
CA ALA A 300 15.60 25.35 -7.06
C ALA A 300 15.09 25.08 -5.63
N GLN A 301 14.13 24.15 -5.48
CA GLN A 301 13.67 23.74 -4.15
C GLN A 301 14.73 23.00 -3.34
N ALA A 302 15.51 22.11 -3.99
CA ALA A 302 16.53 21.32 -3.31
C ALA A 302 17.70 22.18 -2.80
N LEU A 303 18.01 23.27 -3.48
CA LEU A 303 19.05 24.22 -3.11
C LEU A 303 18.79 24.93 -1.78
N GLU A 304 17.57 24.87 -1.23
CA GLU A 304 17.26 25.27 0.15
C GLU A 304 18.20 24.61 1.18
N SER A 305 18.57 23.37 0.93
CA SER A 305 19.41 22.58 1.83
C SER A 305 20.93 22.77 1.61
N TYR A 306 21.32 23.69 0.69
CA TYR A 306 22.70 23.99 0.32
C TYR A 306 22.98 25.49 0.39
N PRO A 307 22.89 26.11 1.59
CA PRO A 307 23.08 27.56 1.72
C PRO A 307 24.50 27.97 1.34
N GLY A 308 24.61 29.13 0.72
CA GLY A 308 25.89 29.76 0.33
C GLY A 308 25.70 30.89 -0.70
N PRO A 309 26.69 31.76 -0.88
CA PRO A 309 26.63 32.86 -1.86
C PRO A 309 26.32 32.37 -3.27
N ASP A 310 27.02 31.32 -3.73
CA ASP A 310 26.84 30.74 -5.06
C ASP A 310 25.42 30.23 -5.29
N THR A 311 24.82 29.66 -4.23
CA THR A 311 23.42 29.17 -4.27
C THR A 311 22.45 30.35 -4.40
N VAL A 312 22.68 31.44 -3.66
CA VAL A 312 21.86 32.66 -3.75
C VAL A 312 21.92 33.24 -5.14
N ASP A 313 23.11 33.37 -5.72
CA ASP A 313 23.31 33.92 -7.05
C ASP A 313 22.64 33.03 -8.12
N CYS A 314 22.78 31.70 -8.01
CA CYS A 314 22.13 30.77 -8.90
C CYS A 314 20.58 30.85 -8.82
N LEU A 315 20.02 30.99 -7.61
CA LEU A 315 18.57 31.15 -7.42
C LEU A 315 18.09 32.54 -7.94
N LYS A 316 18.88 33.60 -7.84
CA LYS A 316 18.56 34.90 -8.45
C LYS A 316 18.47 34.81 -9.99
N GLU A 317 19.34 34.04 -10.64
CA GLU A 317 19.19 33.76 -12.08
C GLU A 317 17.90 32.94 -12.35
N GLY A 318 17.54 32.00 -11.48
CA GLY A 318 16.29 31.28 -11.59
C GLY A 318 15.02 32.15 -11.52
N LEU A 319 15.08 33.35 -10.91
CA LEU A 319 13.97 34.32 -10.94
C LEU A 319 13.71 34.89 -12.35
N LYS A 320 14.70 34.85 -13.25
CA LYS A 320 14.59 35.32 -14.64
C LYS A 320 14.07 34.22 -15.59
N ALA A 321 13.93 32.99 -15.14
CA ALA A 321 13.51 31.89 -15.99
C ALA A 321 12.15 32.13 -16.65
N VAL A 322 11.98 31.66 -17.89
CA VAL A 322 10.71 31.78 -18.63
C VAL A 322 9.60 30.98 -17.95
N ASN A 323 9.94 29.80 -17.40
CA ASN A 323 8.97 28.93 -16.74
C ASN A 323 8.57 29.47 -15.36
N TRP A 324 7.27 29.59 -15.13
CA TRP A 324 6.71 30.14 -13.89
C TRP A 324 7.07 29.32 -12.64
N TYR A 325 7.10 27.99 -12.75
CA TYR A 325 7.44 27.12 -11.60
C TYR A 325 8.90 27.28 -11.18
N VAL A 326 9.81 27.50 -12.12
CA VAL A 326 11.22 27.76 -11.80
C VAL A 326 11.34 29.10 -11.05
N ARG A 327 10.66 30.15 -11.52
CA ARG A 327 10.66 31.45 -10.82
C ARG A 327 10.07 31.37 -9.43
N LEU A 328 8.89 30.67 -9.29
CA LEU A 328 8.22 30.51 -8.01
C LEU A 328 9.10 29.78 -7.01
N ASN A 329 9.62 28.61 -7.39
CA ASN A 329 10.45 27.79 -6.50
C ASN A 329 11.75 28.51 -6.11
N SER A 330 12.36 29.27 -7.04
CA SER A 330 13.53 30.09 -6.74
C SER A 330 13.21 31.21 -5.74
N ALA A 331 12.08 31.90 -5.92
CA ALA A 331 11.61 32.93 -4.99
C ALA A 331 11.29 32.38 -3.60
N GLU A 332 10.56 31.28 -3.53
CA GLU A 332 10.23 30.61 -2.26
C GLU A 332 11.49 30.17 -1.53
N THR A 333 12.43 29.54 -2.24
CA THR A 333 13.69 29.10 -1.65
C THR A 333 14.53 30.28 -1.14
N LEU A 334 14.64 31.37 -1.90
CA LEU A 334 15.35 32.57 -1.44
C LEU A 334 14.71 33.17 -0.19
N ILE A 335 13.37 33.38 -0.21
CA ILE A 335 12.68 34.16 0.81
C ILE A 335 12.36 33.29 2.04
N MET A 336 11.80 32.11 1.84
CA MET A 336 11.31 31.26 2.91
C MET A 336 12.38 30.30 3.42
N GLY A 337 13.17 29.72 2.52
CA GLY A 337 14.23 28.75 2.85
C GLY A 337 15.49 29.45 3.37
N LEU A 338 16.11 30.28 2.54
CA LEU A 338 17.37 30.97 2.84
C LEU A 338 17.20 32.28 3.59
N LYS A 339 15.95 32.76 3.77
CA LYS A 339 15.59 34.01 4.50
C LYS A 339 16.28 35.27 3.96
N ILE A 340 16.49 35.32 2.66
CA ILE A 340 17.06 36.51 2.00
C ILE A 340 16.01 37.66 2.05
N PRO A 341 16.37 38.85 2.52
CA PRO A 341 15.45 39.99 2.58
C PRO A 341 14.96 40.37 1.17
N LYS A 342 13.65 40.60 1.04
CA LYS A 342 13.05 40.98 -0.25
C LYS A 342 13.73 42.19 -0.91
N LYS A 343 14.19 43.16 -0.10
CA LYS A 343 14.91 44.36 -0.60
C LYS A 343 16.17 44.00 -1.39
N ASP A 344 16.84 42.89 -1.06
CA ASP A 344 18.08 42.44 -1.71
C ASP A 344 17.80 41.65 -3.01
N LEU A 345 16.52 41.50 -3.38
CA LEU A 345 16.07 40.84 -4.60
C LEU A 345 15.51 41.83 -5.65
N PHE A 346 15.32 43.12 -5.30
CA PHE A 346 14.77 44.09 -6.23
C PHE A 346 15.71 44.37 -7.44
N ASP A 347 17.02 44.25 -7.24
CA ASP A 347 18.02 44.48 -8.29
C ASP A 347 18.01 43.36 -9.38
N VAL A 348 17.30 42.28 -9.17
CA VAL A 348 17.21 41.18 -10.15
C VAL A 348 16.25 41.50 -11.29
N TYR A 349 15.32 42.46 -11.10
CA TYR A 349 14.28 42.83 -12.07
C TYR A 349 14.57 44.15 -12.80
N ASN A 350 15.65 44.85 -12.44
CA ASN A 350 16.16 46.02 -13.12
C ASN A 350 17.35 45.68 -14.02
#